data_bcbc6045efab5ade31609b5ab944411a
#
_entry.id   bcbc6045efab5ade31609b5ab944411a
#
_cell.length_a   1.000
_cell.length_b   1.000
_cell.length_c   1.000
_cell.angle_alpha   90.00
_cell.angle_beta   90.00
_cell.angle_gamma   90.00
#
_symmetry.space_group_name_H-M   'P 1'
#
loop_
_entity.id
_entity.type
_entity.pdbx_description
1 polymer ?
#
loop_
_entity_poly.entity_id
_entity_poly.type
_entity_poly.pdbx_seq_one_letter_code
_entity_poly.pdbx_strand_id
1 'polypeptide(L)'
;YTTKEDFRTVAKGYRENHIPIDMIYMDIDYMQSFKDFTVNEENFPDFPEFVQEMDDQDIRLIPIIDAGVKVEPGYEIYEEGVKNNYFCKREDGSDFVAAVWPGDTHFPDMLNPEARKWFGDKYRFLIEQGIEGFWNDMNEPAIFYSSEGLAEAKELAGAFAKDTEGKTHPWEMQDKM
;
A
#
# COMPACT_ATOMS: atom_id res chain seq x y z
N TYR A 1 12.18 -6.94 2.55
CA TYR A 1 12.37 -8.20 1.80
C TYR A 1 11.64 -8.09 0.47
N THR A 2 12.38 -8.20 -0.62
CA THR A 2 11.88 -7.90 -1.96
C THR A 2 11.78 -9.13 -2.85
N THR A 3 12.33 -10.27 -2.40
CA THR A 3 12.34 -11.54 -3.15
C THR A 3 12.05 -12.73 -2.25
N LYS A 4 11.65 -13.87 -2.83
CA LYS A 4 11.49 -15.13 -2.09
C LYS A 4 12.76 -15.52 -1.32
N GLU A 5 13.93 -15.24 -1.87
CA GLU A 5 15.21 -15.62 -1.25
C GLU A 5 15.50 -14.84 0.04
N ASP A 6 15.02 -13.60 0.14
CA ASP A 6 15.13 -12.84 1.39
C ASP A 6 14.35 -13.53 2.52
N PHE A 7 13.14 -14.01 2.24
CA PHE A 7 12.32 -14.75 3.20
C PHE A 7 12.97 -16.07 3.62
N ARG A 8 13.50 -16.83 2.65
CA ARG A 8 14.23 -18.06 2.93
C ARG A 8 15.45 -17.79 3.83
N THR A 9 16.18 -16.73 3.55
CA THR A 9 17.33 -16.31 4.36
C THR A 9 16.91 -15.97 5.78
N VAL A 10 15.82 -15.25 5.97
CA VAL A 10 15.29 -14.92 7.30
C VAL A 10 14.87 -16.18 8.04
N ALA A 11 14.04 -17.03 7.42
CA ALA A 11 13.55 -18.26 8.01
C ALA A 11 14.72 -19.17 8.46
N LYS A 12 15.70 -19.36 7.57
CA LYS A 12 16.91 -20.11 7.85
C LYS A 12 17.71 -19.53 9.02
N GLY A 13 17.92 -18.21 9.02
CA GLY A 13 18.67 -17.52 10.08
C GLY A 13 18.03 -17.72 11.46
N TYR A 14 16.71 -17.62 11.58
CA TYR A 14 16.00 -17.90 12.82
C TYR A 14 16.17 -19.35 13.28
N ARG A 15 16.01 -20.33 12.37
CA ARG A 15 16.16 -21.77 12.69
C ARG A 15 17.59 -22.10 13.11
N GLU A 16 18.61 -21.63 12.39
CA GLU A 16 20.03 -21.88 12.71
C GLU A 16 20.45 -21.31 14.06
N ASN A 17 19.84 -20.19 14.47
CA ASN A 17 20.10 -19.58 15.76
C ASN A 17 19.16 -20.06 16.88
N HIS A 18 18.33 -21.07 16.61
CA HIS A 18 17.35 -21.63 17.56
C HIS A 18 16.35 -20.59 18.10
N ILE A 19 15.99 -19.59 17.28
CA ILE A 19 15.00 -18.58 17.60
C ILE A 19 13.66 -19.02 17.01
N PRO A 20 12.59 -19.13 17.81
CA PRO A 20 11.25 -19.43 17.28
C PRO A 20 10.77 -18.36 16.28
N ILE A 21 10.12 -18.82 15.23
CA ILE A 21 9.46 -17.97 14.25
C ILE A 21 8.21 -18.68 13.72
N ASP A 22 7.07 -18.01 13.73
CA ASP A 22 5.78 -18.54 13.32
C ASP A 22 5.22 -17.81 12.09
N MET A 23 5.68 -16.57 11.85
CA MET A 23 5.21 -15.77 10.71
C MET A 23 6.28 -14.78 10.23
N ILE A 24 6.19 -14.43 8.94
CA ILE A 24 7.00 -13.35 8.34
C ILE A 24 6.03 -12.43 7.60
N TYR A 25 6.15 -11.13 7.87
CA TYR A 25 5.36 -10.11 7.20
C TYR A 25 5.95 -9.77 5.83
N MET A 26 5.08 -9.69 4.83
CA MET A 26 5.43 -9.26 3.47
C MET A 26 4.99 -7.81 3.29
N ASP A 27 5.94 -6.90 3.20
CA ASP A 27 5.70 -5.48 2.94
C ASP A 27 5.39 -5.25 1.46
N ILE A 28 5.16 -4.00 1.06
CA ILE A 28 4.64 -3.58 -0.26
C ILE A 28 5.39 -4.12 -1.48
N ASP A 29 6.64 -4.54 -1.32
CA ASP A 29 7.49 -5.05 -2.42
C ASP A 29 7.03 -6.38 -3.04
N TYR A 30 6.11 -7.12 -2.37
CA TYR A 30 5.53 -8.32 -3.00
C TYR A 30 4.52 -7.97 -4.08
N MET A 31 3.96 -6.76 -4.05
CA MET A 31 2.95 -6.29 -4.99
C MET A 31 3.57 -5.88 -6.33
N GLN A 32 2.81 -6.00 -7.40
CA GLN A 32 3.16 -5.42 -8.69
C GLN A 32 2.97 -3.89 -8.65
N SER A 33 4.07 -3.13 -8.58
CA SER A 33 4.04 -1.66 -8.53
C SER A 33 3.18 -1.09 -7.39
N PHE A 34 3.21 -1.75 -6.23
CA PHE A 34 2.47 -1.39 -5.01
C PHE A 34 0.94 -1.38 -5.18
N LYS A 35 0.42 -2.20 -6.10
CA LYS A 35 -1.02 -2.35 -6.33
C LYS A 35 -1.58 -3.47 -5.47
N ASP A 36 -2.58 -3.16 -4.67
CA ASP A 36 -3.30 -4.14 -3.85
C ASP A 36 -3.82 -5.33 -4.69
N PHE A 37 -3.82 -6.50 -4.08
CA PHE A 37 -4.30 -7.75 -4.70
C PHE A 37 -3.58 -8.12 -6.01
N THR A 38 -2.28 -7.80 -6.07
CA THR A 38 -1.37 -8.24 -7.13
C THR A 38 -0.13 -8.89 -6.53
N VAL A 39 0.57 -9.69 -7.30
CA VAL A 39 1.88 -10.24 -6.95
C VAL A 39 2.89 -9.84 -8.03
N ASN A 40 4.08 -9.44 -7.60
CA ASN A 40 5.21 -9.21 -8.49
C ASN A 40 5.82 -10.55 -8.89
N GLU A 41 5.44 -11.07 -10.03
CA GLU A 41 5.87 -12.38 -10.50
C GLU A 41 7.36 -12.48 -10.85
N GLU A 42 8.04 -11.36 -11.06
CA GLU A 42 9.49 -11.35 -11.27
C GLU A 42 10.24 -11.71 -9.96
N ASN A 43 9.79 -11.14 -8.85
CA ASN A 43 10.40 -11.34 -7.54
C ASN A 43 9.82 -12.53 -6.77
N PHE A 44 8.56 -12.86 -7.04
CA PHE A 44 7.80 -13.93 -6.40
C PHE A 44 7.14 -14.85 -7.46
N PRO A 45 7.92 -15.46 -8.39
CA PRO A 45 7.37 -16.41 -9.33
C PRO A 45 6.77 -17.60 -8.57
N ASP A 46 5.70 -18.21 -9.13
CA ASP A 46 5.02 -19.35 -8.51
C ASP A 46 4.67 -19.08 -7.04
N PHE A 47 3.96 -17.95 -6.80
CA PHE A 47 3.67 -17.47 -5.45
C PHE A 47 2.94 -18.50 -4.57
N PRO A 48 1.94 -19.27 -5.06
CA PRO A 48 1.28 -20.30 -4.26
C PRO A 48 2.24 -21.38 -3.76
N GLU A 49 3.19 -21.81 -4.61
CA GLU A 49 4.21 -22.80 -4.22
C GLU A 49 5.14 -22.25 -3.15
N PHE A 50 5.47 -20.95 -3.23
CA PHE A 50 6.27 -20.29 -2.20
C PHE A 50 5.52 -20.18 -0.87
N VAL A 51 4.22 -19.87 -0.90
CA VAL A 51 3.38 -19.87 0.30
C VAL A 51 3.38 -21.26 0.94
N GLN A 52 3.18 -22.32 0.15
CA GLN A 52 3.22 -23.70 0.64
C GLN A 52 4.60 -24.09 1.19
N GLU A 53 5.69 -23.67 0.53
CA GLU A 53 7.07 -23.91 1.01
C GLU A 53 7.30 -23.35 2.42
N MET A 54 6.76 -22.17 2.69
CA MET A 54 6.89 -21.54 4.00
C MET A 54 5.96 -22.20 5.02
N ASP A 55 4.76 -22.58 4.62
CA ASP A 55 3.80 -23.32 5.44
C ASP A 55 4.34 -24.68 5.89
N ASP A 56 5.01 -25.42 4.99
CA ASP A 56 5.68 -26.70 5.29
C ASP A 56 6.78 -26.56 6.36
N GLN A 57 7.25 -25.32 6.62
CA GLN A 57 8.21 -24.99 7.66
C GLN A 57 7.54 -24.43 8.93
N ASP A 58 6.22 -24.50 9.04
CA ASP A 58 5.41 -23.87 10.08
C ASP A 58 5.62 -22.34 10.17
N ILE A 59 5.78 -21.68 9.01
CA ILE A 59 5.91 -20.22 8.90
C ILE A 59 4.80 -19.67 8.02
N ARG A 60 3.93 -18.83 8.59
CA ARG A 60 2.88 -18.14 7.85
C ARG A 60 3.40 -16.86 7.22
N LEU A 61 3.08 -16.65 5.94
CA LEU A 61 3.30 -15.38 5.27
C LEU A 61 2.12 -14.45 5.50
N ILE A 62 2.39 -13.22 5.92
CA ILE A 62 1.38 -12.21 6.27
C ILE A 62 1.57 -10.99 5.36
N PRO A 63 0.94 -10.95 4.18
CA PRO A 63 1.05 -9.82 3.27
C PRO A 63 0.32 -8.59 3.79
N ILE A 64 0.91 -7.43 3.52
CA ILE A 64 0.29 -6.12 3.74
C ILE A 64 -0.78 -5.85 2.69
N ILE A 65 -1.85 -5.16 3.08
CA ILE A 65 -2.81 -4.50 2.20
C ILE A 65 -2.93 -3.05 2.66
N ASP A 66 -2.65 -2.14 1.76
CA ASP A 66 -2.82 -0.70 1.93
C ASP A 66 -4.12 -0.28 1.24
N ALA A 67 -5.07 0.32 1.94
CA ALA A 67 -6.37 0.67 1.35
C ALA A 67 -6.30 1.88 0.39
N GLY A 68 -5.30 1.91 -0.50
CA GLY A 68 -5.04 2.95 -1.49
C GLY A 68 -4.95 2.36 -2.91
N VAL A 69 -6.03 2.42 -3.67
CA VAL A 69 -6.12 1.85 -5.01
C VAL A 69 -5.47 2.77 -6.05
N LYS A 70 -4.38 2.32 -6.66
CA LYS A 70 -3.66 3.08 -7.69
C LYS A 70 -4.55 3.53 -8.82
N VAL A 71 -4.47 4.80 -9.19
CA VAL A 71 -5.13 5.37 -10.37
C VAL A 71 -4.36 4.93 -11.62
N GLU A 72 -4.79 3.81 -12.21
CA GLU A 72 -4.12 3.25 -13.38
C GLU A 72 -5.13 2.55 -14.31
N PRO A 73 -5.32 3.06 -15.56
CA PRO A 73 -6.13 2.34 -16.55
C PRO A 73 -5.58 0.93 -16.81
N GLY A 74 -6.48 -0.05 -16.89
CA GLY A 74 -6.13 -1.46 -17.03
C GLY A 74 -5.92 -2.19 -15.71
N TYR A 75 -5.92 -1.48 -14.58
CA TYR A 75 -5.93 -2.10 -13.26
C TYR A 75 -7.38 -2.39 -12.85
N GLU A 76 -7.74 -3.67 -12.80
CA GLU A 76 -9.14 -4.12 -12.61
C GLU A 76 -9.80 -3.53 -11.36
N ILE A 77 -9.08 -3.51 -10.22
CA ILE A 77 -9.61 -2.97 -8.96
C ILE A 77 -9.96 -1.48 -9.10
N TYR A 78 -9.10 -0.72 -9.78
CA TYR A 78 -9.36 0.68 -10.07
C TYR A 78 -10.60 0.86 -10.96
N GLU A 79 -10.67 0.12 -12.07
CA GLU A 79 -11.77 0.24 -13.02
C GLU A 79 -13.13 -0.15 -12.42
N GLU A 80 -13.15 -1.25 -11.64
CA GLU A 80 -14.36 -1.65 -10.92
C GLU A 80 -14.81 -0.61 -9.89
N GLY A 81 -13.87 -0.09 -9.10
CA GLY A 81 -14.15 0.91 -8.08
C GLY A 81 -14.74 2.19 -8.67
N VAL A 82 -14.17 2.69 -9.77
CA VAL A 82 -14.70 3.85 -10.52
C VAL A 82 -16.08 3.54 -11.09
N LYS A 83 -16.24 2.41 -11.78
CA LYS A 83 -17.50 2.02 -12.42
C LYS A 83 -18.66 1.92 -11.43
N ASN A 84 -18.41 1.47 -10.22
CA ASN A 84 -19.45 1.23 -9.22
C ASN A 84 -19.53 2.35 -8.17
N ASN A 85 -18.75 3.43 -8.29
CA ASN A 85 -18.68 4.53 -7.34
C ASN A 85 -18.32 4.06 -5.91
N TYR A 86 -17.30 3.21 -5.79
CA TYR A 86 -16.87 2.65 -4.52
C TYR A 86 -15.77 3.45 -3.82
N PHE A 87 -15.30 4.55 -4.43
CA PHE A 87 -14.27 5.40 -3.85
C PHE A 87 -14.83 6.62 -3.13
N CYS A 88 -14.08 7.12 -2.16
CA CYS A 88 -14.36 8.35 -1.45
C CYS A 88 -14.51 9.53 -2.43
N LYS A 89 -15.45 10.41 -2.16
CA LYS A 89 -15.77 11.57 -3.01
C LYS A 89 -15.43 12.88 -2.32
N ARG A 90 -15.14 13.89 -3.14
CA ARG A 90 -15.13 15.29 -2.72
C ARG A 90 -16.55 15.83 -2.60
N GLU A 91 -16.70 17.03 -2.05
CA GLU A 91 -18.00 17.71 -1.93
C GLU A 91 -18.68 17.96 -3.29
N ASP A 92 -17.91 18.14 -4.36
CA ASP A 92 -18.41 18.32 -5.72
C ASP A 92 -18.80 17.00 -6.42
N GLY A 93 -18.64 15.86 -5.73
CA GLY A 93 -18.96 14.53 -6.24
C GLY A 93 -17.85 13.87 -7.07
N SER A 94 -16.72 14.54 -7.30
CA SER A 94 -15.56 13.93 -7.95
C SER A 94 -14.86 12.93 -7.02
N ASP A 95 -14.11 11.98 -7.58
CA ASP A 95 -13.32 11.05 -6.78
C ASP A 95 -12.20 11.79 -6.04
N PHE A 96 -12.03 11.47 -4.76
CA PHE A 96 -10.91 11.98 -3.99
C PHE A 96 -9.62 11.27 -4.44
N VAL A 97 -8.59 12.05 -4.72
CA VAL A 97 -7.26 11.56 -5.10
C VAL A 97 -6.22 12.09 -4.13
N ALA A 98 -5.40 11.20 -3.63
CA ALA A 98 -4.19 11.56 -2.88
C ALA A 98 -3.10 10.53 -3.16
N ALA A 99 -1.86 10.81 -2.77
CA ALA A 99 -0.75 9.90 -3.02
C ALA A 99 -0.37 9.11 -1.77
N VAL A 100 -0.15 7.82 -2.01
CA VAL A 100 0.54 6.89 -1.11
C VAL A 100 1.61 6.13 -1.91
N TRP A 101 2.02 4.93 -1.51
CA TRP A 101 3.12 4.22 -2.14
C TRP A 101 3.02 4.06 -3.67
N PRO A 102 1.87 3.69 -4.27
CA PRO A 102 1.78 3.57 -5.73
C PRO A 102 1.69 4.90 -6.49
N GLY A 103 1.72 6.04 -5.80
CA GLY A 103 1.46 7.37 -6.36
C GLY A 103 0.00 7.78 -6.20
N ASP A 104 -0.61 8.39 -7.21
CA ASP A 104 -2.01 8.81 -7.16
C ASP A 104 -2.94 7.62 -6.95
N THR A 105 -3.78 7.71 -5.92
CA THR A 105 -4.71 6.67 -5.50
C THR A 105 -6.10 7.21 -5.23
N HIS A 106 -7.08 6.32 -5.40
CA HIS A 106 -8.41 6.46 -4.82
C HIS A 106 -8.52 5.60 -3.56
N PHE A 107 -9.31 6.07 -2.60
CA PHE A 107 -9.53 5.36 -1.34
C PHE A 107 -10.92 4.72 -1.35
N PRO A 108 -11.04 3.40 -1.08
CA PRO A 108 -12.34 2.77 -0.95
C PRO A 108 -13.19 3.45 0.13
N ASP A 109 -14.46 3.75 -0.18
CA ASP A 109 -15.39 4.31 0.80
C ASP A 109 -15.85 3.24 1.80
N MET A 110 -15.13 3.11 2.90
CA MET A 110 -15.43 2.11 3.94
C MET A 110 -16.73 2.42 4.71
N LEU A 111 -17.35 3.58 4.52
CA LEU A 111 -18.69 3.87 5.07
C LEU A 111 -19.79 3.30 4.17
N ASN A 112 -19.51 3.07 2.88
CA ASN A 112 -20.40 2.41 1.96
C ASN A 112 -20.36 0.88 2.14
N PRO A 113 -21.45 0.21 2.55
CA PRO A 113 -21.48 -1.24 2.75
C PRO A 113 -21.12 -2.06 1.51
N GLU A 114 -21.49 -1.58 0.32
CA GLU A 114 -21.19 -2.26 -0.94
C GLU A 114 -19.71 -2.16 -1.29
N ALA A 115 -19.10 -0.98 -1.08
CA ALA A 115 -17.67 -0.79 -1.26
C ALA A 115 -16.85 -1.64 -0.28
N ARG A 116 -17.26 -1.70 1.00
CA ARG A 116 -16.62 -2.62 1.99
C ARG A 116 -16.67 -4.07 1.55
N LYS A 117 -17.85 -4.51 1.09
CA LYS A 117 -18.02 -5.89 0.63
C LYS A 117 -17.14 -6.15 -0.58
N TRP A 118 -17.18 -5.27 -1.58
CA TRP A 118 -16.37 -5.37 -2.79
C TRP A 118 -14.87 -5.46 -2.47
N PHE A 119 -14.34 -4.53 -1.67
CA PHE A 119 -12.93 -4.52 -1.30
C PHE A 119 -12.55 -5.76 -0.48
N GLY A 120 -13.41 -6.15 0.46
CA GLY A 120 -13.22 -7.38 1.24
C GLY A 120 -13.23 -8.65 0.38
N ASP A 121 -14.06 -8.71 -0.65
CA ASP A 121 -14.11 -9.86 -1.57
C ASP A 121 -12.79 -10.02 -2.37
N LYS A 122 -12.01 -8.93 -2.56
CA LYS A 122 -10.72 -8.97 -3.27
C LYS A 122 -9.62 -9.71 -2.52
N TYR A 123 -9.70 -9.81 -1.20
CA TYR A 123 -8.79 -10.62 -0.39
C TYR A 123 -8.76 -12.10 -0.83
N ARG A 124 -9.83 -12.57 -1.47
CA ARG A 124 -9.92 -13.92 -2.03
C ARG A 124 -8.74 -14.24 -2.95
N PHE A 125 -8.25 -13.28 -3.71
CA PHE A 125 -7.08 -13.44 -4.59
C PHE A 125 -5.86 -14.02 -3.86
N LEU A 126 -5.58 -13.54 -2.65
CA LEU A 126 -4.46 -14.04 -1.84
C LEU A 126 -4.85 -15.29 -1.02
N ILE A 127 -6.09 -15.36 -0.53
CA ILE A 127 -6.59 -16.52 0.21
C ILE A 127 -6.54 -17.79 -0.65
N GLU A 128 -6.93 -17.70 -1.91
CA GLU A 128 -6.90 -18.84 -2.85
C GLU A 128 -5.46 -19.27 -3.20
N GLN A 129 -4.47 -18.45 -2.88
CA GLN A 129 -3.05 -18.76 -3.01
C GLN A 129 -2.43 -19.30 -1.71
N GLY A 130 -3.23 -19.54 -0.67
CA GLY A 130 -2.79 -20.14 0.60
C GLY A 130 -2.53 -19.15 1.73
N ILE A 131 -2.76 -17.86 1.53
CA ILE A 131 -2.60 -16.85 2.59
C ILE A 131 -3.73 -16.99 3.61
N GLU A 132 -3.37 -17.07 4.90
CA GLU A 132 -4.31 -17.26 6.01
C GLU A 132 -4.47 -16.01 6.90
N GLY A 133 -3.61 -15.01 6.75
CA GLY A 133 -3.64 -13.78 7.54
C GLY A 133 -3.14 -12.57 6.78
N PHE A 134 -3.51 -11.38 7.24
CA PHE A 134 -3.19 -10.13 6.57
C PHE A 134 -2.72 -9.08 7.57
N TRP A 135 -1.85 -8.20 7.11
CA TRP A 135 -1.49 -6.96 7.75
C TRP A 135 -2.21 -5.83 7.03
N ASN A 136 -3.20 -5.20 7.68
CA ASN A 136 -3.84 -4.00 7.15
C ASN A 136 -3.12 -2.78 7.71
N ASP A 137 -2.58 -1.94 6.82
CA ASP A 137 -1.86 -0.73 7.17
C ASP A 137 -2.39 0.47 6.37
N MET A 138 -1.88 1.66 6.64
CA MET A 138 -2.24 2.92 5.98
C MET A 138 -3.73 3.29 6.07
N ASN A 139 -4.43 2.70 7.03
CA ASN A 139 -5.90 2.75 7.14
C ASN A 139 -6.44 3.86 8.05
N GLU A 140 -5.61 4.83 8.43
CA GLU A 140 -6.01 6.05 9.18
C GLU A 140 -6.99 6.96 8.44
N PRO A 141 -7.01 7.21 7.11
CA PRO A 141 -6.06 6.88 6.04
C PRO A 141 -4.75 7.66 6.14
N ALA A 142 -3.63 7.01 5.88
CA ALA A 142 -2.37 7.69 5.67
C ALA A 142 -2.32 8.31 4.27
N ILE A 143 -1.88 9.56 4.19
CA ILE A 143 -1.79 10.32 2.94
C ILE A 143 -0.43 11.03 2.95
N PHE A 144 0.39 10.79 1.92
CA PHE A 144 1.68 11.47 1.80
C PHE A 144 1.49 12.92 1.32
N TYR A 145 0.66 13.11 0.31
CA TYR A 145 0.23 14.43 -0.16
C TYR A 145 -1.06 14.32 -0.99
N SER A 146 -1.77 15.44 -1.07
CA SER A 146 -2.86 15.66 -2.03
C SER A 146 -2.60 16.95 -2.80
N SER A 147 -3.27 17.13 -3.93
CA SER A 147 -3.18 18.36 -4.72
C SER A 147 -3.58 19.59 -3.90
N GLU A 148 -4.59 19.44 -3.06
CA GLU A 148 -5.08 20.48 -2.15
C GLU A 148 -4.05 20.79 -1.07
N GLY A 149 -3.52 19.78 -0.40
CA GLY A 149 -2.49 19.93 0.63
C GLY A 149 -1.20 20.56 0.10
N LEU A 150 -0.79 20.22 -1.14
CA LEU A 150 0.34 20.86 -1.80
C LEU A 150 0.06 22.33 -2.13
N ALA A 151 -1.16 22.68 -2.54
CA ALA A 151 -1.56 24.06 -2.81
C ALA A 151 -1.54 24.89 -1.53
N GLU A 152 -2.12 24.39 -0.44
CA GLU A 152 -2.08 25.03 0.89
C GLU A 152 -0.65 25.20 1.41
N ALA A 153 0.19 24.18 1.29
CA ALA A 153 1.59 24.25 1.70
C ALA A 153 2.37 25.31 0.90
N LYS A 154 2.13 25.43 -0.40
CA LYS A 154 2.73 26.46 -1.25
C LYS A 154 2.25 27.86 -0.88
N GLU A 155 0.98 28.03 -0.58
CA GLU A 155 0.41 29.30 -0.14
C GLU A 155 1.00 29.74 1.21
N LEU A 156 1.05 28.81 2.18
CA LEU A 156 1.68 29.05 3.48
C LEU A 156 3.16 29.39 3.34
N ALA A 157 3.91 28.63 2.53
CA ALA A 157 5.32 28.90 2.26
C ALA A 157 5.52 30.29 1.63
N GLY A 158 4.64 30.67 0.69
CA GLY A 158 4.66 32.00 0.08
C GLY A 158 4.34 33.14 1.04
N ALA A 159 3.43 32.91 1.99
CA ALA A 159 3.12 33.88 3.05
C ALA A 159 4.30 34.03 4.01
N PHE A 160 4.90 32.94 4.44
CA PHE A 160 6.10 32.96 5.29
C PHE A 160 7.31 33.62 4.60
N ALA A 161 7.51 33.34 3.31
CA ALA A 161 8.62 33.95 2.56
C ALA A 161 8.52 35.48 2.47
N LYS A 162 7.28 36.02 2.45
CA LYS A 162 7.04 37.48 2.47
C LYS A 162 7.31 38.12 3.83
N ASP A 163 7.10 37.36 4.91
CA ASP A 163 7.22 37.86 6.30
C ASP A 163 8.68 37.82 6.81
N THR A 164 9.57 37.17 6.08
CA THR A 164 10.93 36.89 6.53
C THR A 164 12.00 37.26 5.50
N GLU A 165 11.82 38.41 4.80
CA GLU A 165 12.81 38.92 3.83
C GLU A 165 14.25 38.77 4.33
N GLY A 166 14.99 37.85 3.70
CA GLY A 166 16.43 37.65 3.94
C GLY A 166 16.81 36.62 5.01
N LYS A 167 15.86 35.82 5.56
CA LYS A 167 16.18 34.70 6.46
C LYS A 167 16.01 33.37 5.78
N THR A 168 16.98 32.45 5.94
CA THR A 168 16.91 31.06 5.49
C THR A 168 15.81 30.31 6.25
N HIS A 169 14.92 29.65 5.53
CA HIS A 169 13.78 28.91 6.10
C HIS A 169 14.03 27.41 6.19
N PRO A 170 13.41 26.73 7.19
CA PRO A 170 13.57 25.28 7.37
C PRO A 170 13.17 24.44 6.15
N TRP A 171 12.25 24.89 5.28
CA TRP A 171 11.86 24.15 4.08
C TRP A 171 12.88 24.22 2.94
N GLU A 172 13.82 25.20 2.91
CA GLU A 172 14.95 25.15 1.98
C GLU A 172 15.86 23.94 2.23
N MET A 173 15.72 23.30 3.39
CA MET A 173 16.42 22.06 3.71
C MET A 173 15.68 20.80 3.23
N GLN A 174 14.36 20.85 3.02
CA GLN A 174 13.59 19.72 2.52
C GLN A 174 13.79 19.45 1.02
N ASP A 175 14.07 20.49 0.25
CA ASP A 175 14.41 20.34 -1.19
C ASP A 175 15.82 19.79 -1.43
N LYS A 176 16.57 19.47 -0.38
CA LYS A 176 17.94 18.94 -0.43
C LYS A 176 18.09 17.54 0.16
N MET A 177 16.99 16.93 0.58
CA MET A 177 16.92 15.53 0.98
C MET A 177 16.20 14.71 -0.08
#